data_c204c0d3eb4b3e8bbc93511f9ff8a381
#
_entry.id   c204c0d3eb4b3e8bbc93511f9ff8a381
#
_cell.length_a   1.000
_cell.length_b   1.000
_cell.length_c   1.000
_cell.angle_alpha   90.00
_cell.angle_beta   90.00
_cell.angle_gamma   90.00
#
_symmetry.space_group_name_H-M   'P 1'
#
loop_
_entity.id
_entity.type
_entity.pdbx_description
1 polymer ?
#
loop_
_entity_poly.entity_id
_entity_poly.type
_entity_poly.pdbx_seq_one_letter_code
_entity_poly.pdbx_strand_id
1 'polypeptide(L)'
;MQTKAPDIKKSTSPKVINPTIFGILLAASSALFFGIGAPVTKALASADMTALQITQARMTVAALLLLLLVLFKYPKQLLVPRSEWLMLISFGLLAFCVNQFLYTVAVSRVPVGIALLLEYLAPVLIILWIRFVRKISFPPAIWIGVASVLIGLFMVGEAWSGFHLDVIGVVAGLGTAIALAARFLLSEHGLKTHKPLVLTALGTSIGSIALNILSPITSFPWRSVVHDVAMIGNLYVPLWVLLIWLSVVSTVFAYLAGITAQQYLAPAVVSQIATLEVIFATVFAALLLSENLSVIQVIGAIIMLTGILLAQFMVAKYKARKLKE
;
A
#
# COMPACT_ATOMS: atom_id res chain seq x y z
N MET A 1 71.58 5.95 -7.03
CA MET A 1 70.59 5.28 -6.17
C MET A 1 69.24 6.01 -6.31
N GLN A 2 68.35 5.52 -7.14
CA GLN A 2 67.02 6.09 -7.32
C GLN A 2 66.08 5.29 -6.41
N THR A 3 65.54 5.94 -5.40
CA THR A 3 64.52 5.37 -4.48
C THR A 3 63.16 5.37 -5.18
N LYS A 4 62.62 4.18 -5.42
CA LYS A 4 61.30 3.89 -5.99
C LYS A 4 60.22 4.26 -4.98
N ALA A 5 59.33 5.20 -5.33
CA ALA A 5 58.16 5.56 -4.49
C ALA A 5 57.19 4.36 -4.35
N PRO A 6 56.57 4.16 -3.21
CA PRO A 6 55.66 3.07 -2.98
C PRO A 6 54.30 3.28 -3.74
N ASP A 7 53.87 2.22 -4.44
CA ASP A 7 52.56 2.15 -5.09
C ASP A 7 51.43 2.36 -4.08
N ILE A 8 50.74 3.46 -4.20
CA ILE A 8 49.50 3.72 -3.44
C ILE A 8 48.40 2.83 -4.06
N LYS A 9 48.12 1.71 -3.40
CA LYS A 9 46.92 0.91 -3.67
C LYS A 9 45.69 1.82 -3.61
N LYS A 10 45.03 2.04 -4.76
CA LYS A 10 43.72 2.65 -4.83
C LYS A 10 42.78 1.83 -3.97
N SER A 11 42.41 2.36 -2.80
CA SER A 11 41.32 1.87 -1.96
C SER A 11 40.05 1.94 -2.80
N THR A 12 39.50 0.79 -3.15
CA THR A 12 38.15 0.68 -3.72
C THR A 12 37.17 1.01 -2.61
N SER A 13 36.78 2.28 -2.53
CA SER A 13 35.66 2.69 -1.68
C SER A 13 34.43 1.87 -2.09
N PRO A 14 33.66 1.33 -1.12
CA PRO A 14 32.43 0.61 -1.44
C PRO A 14 31.53 1.54 -2.28
N LYS A 15 30.99 1.02 -3.39
CA LYS A 15 30.05 1.75 -4.25
C LYS A 15 28.85 2.17 -3.38
N VAL A 16 28.84 3.42 -2.95
CA VAL A 16 27.69 4.00 -2.24
C VAL A 16 26.55 4.06 -3.24
N ILE A 17 25.50 3.27 -2.99
CA ILE A 17 24.29 3.26 -3.83
C ILE A 17 23.73 4.69 -3.82
N ASN A 18 23.43 5.24 -5.00
CA ASN A 18 22.80 6.55 -5.12
C ASN A 18 21.50 6.56 -4.28
N PRO A 19 21.30 7.52 -3.35
CA PRO A 19 20.13 7.59 -2.48
C PRO A 19 18.80 7.52 -3.23
N THR A 20 18.73 8.12 -4.42
CA THR A 20 17.55 8.07 -5.29
C THR A 20 17.27 6.64 -5.79
N ILE A 21 18.30 5.92 -6.23
CA ILE A 21 18.16 4.52 -6.67
C ILE A 21 17.73 3.65 -5.50
N PHE A 22 18.30 3.85 -4.33
CA PHE A 22 17.90 3.12 -3.12
C PHE A 22 16.43 3.36 -2.76
N GLY A 23 15.96 4.62 -2.83
CA GLY A 23 14.55 4.96 -2.64
C GLY A 23 13.63 4.29 -3.66
N ILE A 24 14.03 4.23 -4.95
CA ILE A 24 13.27 3.54 -6.01
C ILE A 24 13.17 2.04 -5.72
N LEU A 25 14.28 1.40 -5.33
CA LEU A 25 14.30 -0.02 -4.99
C LEU A 25 13.41 -0.33 -3.79
N LEU A 26 13.43 0.51 -2.75
CA LEU A 26 12.54 0.37 -1.59
C LEU A 26 11.06 0.50 -1.98
N ALA A 27 10.70 1.49 -2.79
CA ALA A 27 9.33 1.69 -3.25
C ALA A 27 8.85 0.51 -4.12
N ALA A 28 9.70 0.02 -5.03
CA ALA A 28 9.39 -1.12 -5.89
C ALA A 28 9.27 -2.43 -5.07
N SER A 29 10.14 -2.63 -4.08
CA SER A 29 10.05 -3.79 -3.16
C SER A 29 8.75 -3.73 -2.35
N SER A 30 8.35 -2.55 -1.88
CA SER A 30 7.07 -2.35 -1.19
C SER A 30 5.89 -2.76 -2.08
N ALA A 31 5.87 -2.28 -3.33
CA ALA A 31 4.84 -2.62 -4.30
C ALA A 31 4.78 -4.14 -4.60
N LEU A 32 5.94 -4.79 -4.71
CA LEU A 32 6.03 -6.24 -4.90
C LEU A 32 5.47 -7.00 -3.70
N PHE A 33 5.87 -6.63 -2.47
CA PHE A 33 5.42 -7.32 -1.26
C PHE A 33 3.92 -7.16 -1.02
N PHE A 34 3.36 -5.98 -1.27
CA PHE A 34 1.92 -5.78 -1.22
C PHE A 34 1.22 -6.58 -2.33
N GLY A 35 1.73 -6.52 -3.56
CA GLY A 35 1.15 -7.21 -4.70
C GLY A 35 1.04 -8.72 -4.52
N ILE A 36 2.08 -9.38 -3.99
CA ILE A 36 2.02 -10.81 -3.68
C ILE A 36 1.05 -11.08 -2.52
N GLY A 37 0.87 -10.14 -1.59
CA GLY A 37 -0.05 -10.26 -0.46
C GLY A 37 -1.53 -10.29 -0.84
N ALA A 38 -1.90 -9.69 -1.96
CA ALA A 38 -3.28 -9.61 -2.41
C ALA A 38 -3.91 -11.00 -2.70
N PRO A 39 -3.32 -11.88 -3.53
CA PRO A 39 -3.86 -13.21 -3.73
C PRO A 39 -3.83 -14.08 -2.46
N VAL A 40 -2.84 -13.90 -1.57
CA VAL A 40 -2.82 -14.59 -0.27
C VAL A 40 -4.02 -14.16 0.59
N THR A 41 -4.32 -12.85 0.62
CA THR A 41 -5.50 -12.33 1.32
C THR A 41 -6.79 -12.95 0.78
N LYS A 42 -6.91 -13.08 -0.54
CA LYS A 42 -8.08 -13.69 -1.18
C LYS A 42 -8.18 -15.19 -0.90
N ALA A 43 -7.06 -15.91 -0.92
CA ALA A 43 -7.03 -17.33 -0.57
C ALA A 43 -7.50 -17.58 0.88
N LEU A 44 -7.08 -16.73 1.84
CA LEU A 44 -7.58 -16.79 3.21
C LEU A 44 -9.09 -16.52 3.31
N ALA A 45 -9.60 -15.56 2.53
CA ALA A 45 -11.03 -15.27 2.48
C ALA A 45 -11.83 -16.42 1.84
N SER A 46 -11.27 -17.14 0.86
CA SER A 46 -11.86 -18.33 0.25
C SER A 46 -11.84 -19.57 1.17
N ALA A 47 -11.06 -19.54 2.24
CA ALA A 47 -11.02 -20.54 3.30
C ALA A 47 -11.87 -20.12 4.52
N ASP A 48 -12.98 -19.45 4.28
CA ASP A 48 -13.99 -19.03 5.26
C ASP A 48 -13.51 -18.05 6.36
N MET A 49 -12.32 -17.46 6.20
CA MET A 49 -11.90 -16.37 7.08
C MET A 49 -12.58 -15.05 6.67
N THR A 50 -13.18 -14.39 7.64
CA THR A 50 -13.78 -13.06 7.38
C THR A 50 -12.72 -11.99 7.14
N ALA A 51 -13.07 -10.94 6.39
CA ALA A 51 -12.18 -9.81 6.14
C ALA A 51 -11.67 -9.17 7.45
N LEU A 52 -12.50 -9.13 8.48
CA LEU A 52 -12.14 -8.59 9.79
C LEU A 52 -11.08 -9.46 10.48
N GLN A 53 -11.24 -10.78 10.48
CA GLN A 53 -10.30 -11.74 11.07
C GLN A 53 -8.94 -11.70 10.38
N ILE A 54 -8.92 -11.69 9.03
CA ILE A 54 -7.67 -11.59 8.25
C ILE A 54 -6.95 -10.28 8.59
N THR A 55 -7.67 -9.16 8.58
CA THR A 55 -7.09 -7.84 8.85
C THR A 55 -6.62 -7.72 10.31
N GLN A 56 -7.39 -8.22 11.26
CA GLN A 56 -7.05 -8.26 12.68
C GLN A 56 -5.74 -9.04 12.91
N ALA A 57 -5.65 -10.27 12.39
CA ALA A 57 -4.47 -11.11 12.55
C ALA A 57 -3.21 -10.43 11.98
N ARG A 58 -3.27 -9.99 10.71
CA ARG A 58 -2.11 -9.36 10.06
C ARG A 58 -1.65 -8.09 10.75
N MET A 59 -2.59 -7.24 11.20
CA MET A 59 -2.26 -5.99 11.88
C MET A 59 -1.72 -6.24 13.30
N THR A 60 -2.26 -7.21 14.02
CA THR A 60 -1.81 -7.54 15.37
C THR A 60 -0.39 -8.11 15.37
N VAL A 61 -0.10 -9.07 14.50
CA VAL A 61 1.25 -9.62 14.35
C VAL A 61 2.24 -8.55 13.90
N ALA A 62 1.87 -7.73 12.91
CA ALA A 62 2.73 -6.63 12.44
C ALA A 62 2.99 -5.59 13.52
N ALA A 63 1.97 -5.20 14.29
CA ALA A 63 2.11 -4.25 15.39
C ALA A 63 3.08 -4.77 16.47
N LEU A 64 2.94 -6.04 16.88
CA LEU A 64 3.83 -6.66 17.86
C LEU A 64 5.28 -6.68 17.38
N LEU A 65 5.52 -7.11 16.13
CA LEU A 65 6.87 -7.16 15.57
C LEU A 65 7.50 -5.76 15.45
N LEU A 66 6.74 -4.79 14.96
CA LEU A 66 7.22 -3.42 14.79
C LEU A 66 7.46 -2.73 16.13
N LEU A 67 6.59 -2.92 17.12
CA LEU A 67 6.79 -2.41 18.48
C LEU A 67 8.04 -3.00 19.12
N LEU A 68 8.27 -4.31 18.99
CA LEU A 68 9.49 -4.94 19.48
C LEU A 68 10.73 -4.31 18.82
N LEU A 69 10.72 -4.10 17.50
CA LEU A 69 11.82 -3.44 16.80
C LEU A 69 12.04 -2.00 17.29
N VAL A 70 10.98 -1.25 17.59
CA VAL A 70 11.08 0.12 18.12
C VAL A 70 11.62 0.09 19.56
N LEU A 71 11.17 -0.82 20.40
CA LEU A 71 11.65 -1.00 21.76
C LEU A 71 13.16 -1.26 21.81
N PHE A 72 13.70 -2.04 20.88
CA PHE A 72 15.14 -2.29 20.79
C PHE A 72 15.93 -1.13 20.18
N LYS A 73 15.39 -0.43 19.16
CA LYS A 73 16.16 0.60 18.41
C LYS A 73 15.90 2.02 18.88
N TYR A 74 14.68 2.35 19.28
CA TYR A 74 14.23 3.73 19.56
C TYR A 74 13.24 3.82 20.72
N PRO A 75 13.54 3.25 21.92
CA PRO A 75 12.57 3.18 23.03
C PRO A 75 12.06 4.56 23.46
N LYS A 76 12.93 5.56 23.44
CA LYS A 76 12.57 6.95 23.82
C LYS A 76 11.56 7.60 22.86
N GLN A 77 11.45 7.14 21.62
CA GLN A 77 10.52 7.71 20.63
C GLN A 77 9.09 7.16 20.76
N LEU A 78 8.85 6.22 21.67
CA LEU A 78 7.51 5.78 22.06
C LEU A 78 6.82 6.77 23.02
N LEU A 79 7.59 7.67 23.63
CA LEU A 79 7.05 8.74 24.49
C LEU A 79 6.58 9.89 23.59
N VAL A 80 5.33 9.79 23.13
CA VAL A 80 4.72 10.75 22.20
C VAL A 80 4.09 11.92 22.98
N PRO A 81 4.37 13.19 22.58
CA PRO A 81 3.70 14.35 23.14
C PRO A 81 2.18 14.31 22.91
N ARG A 82 1.40 14.82 23.87
CA ARG A 82 -0.06 14.82 23.76
C ARG A 82 -0.58 15.55 22.52
N SER A 83 0.11 16.54 22.02
CA SER A 83 -0.22 17.30 20.82
C SER A 83 -0.21 16.47 19.53
N GLU A 84 0.52 15.34 19.49
CA GLU A 84 0.65 14.49 18.29
C GLU A 84 -0.34 13.31 18.28
N TRP A 85 -1.00 13.04 19.42
CA TRP A 85 -1.92 11.89 19.52
C TRP A 85 -3.07 11.94 18.51
N LEU A 86 -3.66 13.10 18.27
CA LEU A 86 -4.75 13.22 17.30
C LEU A 86 -4.31 12.80 15.89
N MET A 87 -3.13 13.23 15.48
CA MET A 87 -2.53 12.85 14.18
C MET A 87 -2.26 11.35 14.13
N LEU A 88 -1.63 10.79 15.17
CA LEU A 88 -1.29 9.36 15.22
C LEU A 88 -2.52 8.47 15.28
N ILE A 89 -3.56 8.85 16.04
CA ILE A 89 -4.84 8.13 16.09
C ILE A 89 -5.50 8.17 14.72
N SER A 90 -5.59 9.36 14.10
CA SER A 90 -6.15 9.48 12.74
C SER A 90 -5.36 8.65 11.72
N PHE A 91 -4.02 8.66 11.80
CA PHE A 91 -3.16 7.85 10.96
C PHE A 91 -3.38 6.35 11.19
N GLY A 92 -3.40 5.90 12.44
CA GLY A 92 -3.62 4.49 12.78
C GLY A 92 -4.98 3.97 12.36
N LEU A 93 -6.04 4.76 12.60
CA LEU A 93 -7.39 4.39 12.21
C LEU A 93 -7.59 4.40 10.70
N LEU A 94 -7.20 5.46 10.00
CA LEU A 94 -7.45 5.57 8.57
C LEU A 94 -6.50 4.72 7.75
N ALA A 95 -5.19 4.74 8.06
CA ALA A 95 -4.19 4.05 7.25
C ALA A 95 -4.09 2.54 7.51
N PHE A 96 -4.40 2.07 8.72
CA PHE A 96 -4.17 0.68 9.11
C PHE A 96 -5.44 -0.07 9.52
N CYS A 97 -6.43 0.58 10.14
CA CYS A 97 -7.68 -0.08 10.45
C CYS A 97 -8.62 -0.01 9.23
N VAL A 98 -9.08 1.18 8.85
CA VAL A 98 -10.10 1.36 7.82
C VAL A 98 -9.58 0.96 6.43
N ASN A 99 -8.40 1.44 6.03
CA ASN A 99 -7.82 1.10 4.73
C ASN A 99 -7.66 -0.40 4.56
N GLN A 100 -7.04 -1.08 5.53
CA GLN A 100 -6.76 -2.51 5.41
C GLN A 100 -8.00 -3.39 5.52
N PHE A 101 -8.98 -2.98 6.33
CA PHE A 101 -10.26 -3.69 6.41
C PHE A 101 -11.04 -3.58 5.10
N LEU A 102 -11.23 -2.37 4.59
CA LEU A 102 -11.94 -2.15 3.32
C LEU A 102 -11.21 -2.80 2.14
N TYR A 103 -9.88 -2.74 2.12
CA TYR A 103 -9.06 -3.45 1.14
C TYR A 103 -9.33 -4.97 1.15
N THR A 104 -9.33 -5.58 2.34
CA THR A 104 -9.59 -7.01 2.47
C THR A 104 -11.02 -7.36 2.05
N VAL A 105 -12.01 -6.53 2.37
CA VAL A 105 -13.39 -6.68 1.87
C VAL A 105 -13.43 -6.59 0.34
N ALA A 106 -12.76 -5.62 -0.27
CA ALA A 106 -12.74 -5.49 -1.72
C ALA A 106 -12.10 -6.72 -2.39
N VAL A 107 -10.89 -7.10 -1.98
CA VAL A 107 -10.13 -8.23 -2.56
C VAL A 107 -10.88 -9.57 -2.40
N SER A 108 -11.66 -9.76 -1.32
CA SER A 108 -12.45 -10.98 -1.12
C SER A 108 -13.68 -11.07 -2.03
N ARG A 109 -14.15 -9.95 -2.62
CA ARG A 109 -15.42 -9.87 -3.34
C ARG A 109 -15.30 -9.60 -4.83
N VAL A 110 -14.23 -8.95 -5.26
CA VAL A 110 -13.97 -8.67 -6.68
C VAL A 110 -12.60 -9.23 -7.08
N PRO A 111 -12.30 -9.36 -8.39
CA PRO A 111 -10.96 -9.74 -8.84
C PRO A 111 -9.88 -8.83 -8.25
N VAL A 112 -8.75 -9.42 -7.85
CA VAL A 112 -7.66 -8.72 -7.14
C VAL A 112 -7.20 -7.47 -7.89
N GLY A 113 -6.99 -7.58 -9.21
CA GLY A 113 -6.59 -6.45 -10.04
C GLY A 113 -7.58 -5.30 -10.01
N ILE A 114 -8.90 -5.60 -10.01
CA ILE A 114 -9.98 -4.60 -9.96
C ILE A 114 -10.01 -3.91 -8.58
N ALA A 115 -9.91 -4.67 -7.49
CA ALA A 115 -9.86 -4.12 -6.14
C ALA A 115 -8.75 -3.08 -5.99
N LEU A 116 -7.55 -3.39 -6.50
CA LEU A 116 -6.41 -2.48 -6.48
C LEU A 116 -6.54 -1.29 -7.42
N LEU A 117 -7.14 -1.48 -8.60
CA LEU A 117 -7.44 -0.34 -9.48
C LEU A 117 -8.37 0.67 -8.80
N LEU A 118 -9.39 0.18 -8.07
CA LEU A 118 -10.27 1.05 -7.28
C LEU A 118 -9.49 1.77 -6.16
N GLU A 119 -8.63 1.08 -5.42
CA GLU A 119 -7.79 1.68 -4.39
C GLU A 119 -6.86 2.76 -4.96
N TYR A 120 -6.25 2.51 -6.13
CA TYR A 120 -5.36 3.47 -6.79
C TYR A 120 -6.08 4.64 -7.49
N LEU A 121 -7.39 4.82 -7.30
CA LEU A 121 -8.05 6.12 -7.49
C LEU A 121 -7.60 7.18 -6.49
N ALA A 122 -6.95 6.81 -5.40
CA ALA A 122 -6.49 7.73 -4.36
C ALA A 122 -5.74 8.96 -4.90
N PRO A 123 -4.79 8.89 -5.85
CA PRO A 123 -4.14 10.06 -6.43
C PRO A 123 -5.11 11.01 -7.13
N VAL A 124 -6.13 10.48 -7.80
CA VAL A 124 -7.17 11.29 -8.46
C VAL A 124 -8.01 12.01 -7.41
N LEU A 125 -8.40 11.33 -6.33
CA LEU A 125 -9.12 11.94 -5.21
C LEU A 125 -8.30 13.07 -4.56
N ILE A 126 -6.99 12.92 -4.42
CA ILE A 126 -6.10 13.97 -3.91
C ILE A 126 -6.10 15.19 -4.86
N ILE A 127 -6.05 14.98 -6.18
CA ILE A 127 -6.12 16.05 -7.17
C ILE A 127 -7.46 16.81 -7.06
N LEU A 128 -8.56 16.07 -6.98
CA LEU A 128 -9.90 16.65 -6.82
C LEU A 128 -10.00 17.43 -5.49
N TRP A 129 -9.51 16.87 -4.40
CA TRP A 129 -9.44 17.55 -3.10
C TRP A 129 -8.67 18.88 -3.19
N ILE A 130 -7.47 18.88 -3.78
CA ILE A 130 -6.66 20.08 -3.94
C ILE A 130 -7.38 21.12 -4.81
N ARG A 131 -8.06 20.68 -5.87
CA ARG A 131 -8.80 21.57 -6.77
C ARG A 131 -10.00 22.21 -6.11
N PHE A 132 -10.84 21.41 -5.44
CA PHE A 132 -12.13 21.88 -4.91
C PHE A 132 -12.03 22.45 -3.50
N VAL A 133 -11.23 21.86 -2.62
CA VAL A 133 -11.11 22.29 -1.22
C VAL A 133 -10.02 23.35 -1.05
N ARG A 134 -8.82 23.12 -1.60
CA ARG A 134 -7.73 24.09 -1.54
C ARG A 134 -7.81 25.18 -2.64
N LYS A 135 -8.77 25.06 -3.56
CA LYS A 135 -9.04 25.99 -4.68
C LYS A 135 -7.82 26.28 -5.56
N ILE A 136 -6.87 25.34 -5.65
CA ILE A 136 -5.68 25.45 -6.49
C ILE A 136 -6.05 25.00 -7.90
N SER A 137 -5.79 25.86 -8.90
CA SER A 137 -6.02 25.54 -10.32
C SER A 137 -4.88 24.71 -10.86
N PHE A 138 -5.22 23.67 -11.63
CA PHE A 138 -4.27 22.81 -12.32
C PHE A 138 -4.32 23.05 -13.84
N PRO A 139 -3.22 22.81 -14.57
CA PRO A 139 -3.19 22.81 -16.02
C PRO A 139 -4.18 21.81 -16.63
N PRO A 140 -4.75 22.10 -17.83
CA PRO A 140 -5.70 21.20 -18.50
C PRO A 140 -5.19 19.77 -18.71
N ALA A 141 -3.87 19.59 -18.88
CA ALA A 141 -3.25 18.29 -19.08
C ALA A 141 -3.49 17.28 -17.92
N ILE A 142 -3.70 17.76 -16.68
CA ILE A 142 -4.02 16.91 -15.53
C ILE A 142 -5.40 16.29 -15.70
N TRP A 143 -6.36 17.04 -16.25
CA TRP A 143 -7.72 16.59 -16.46
C TRP A 143 -7.84 15.52 -17.55
N ILE A 144 -6.90 15.49 -18.51
CA ILE A 144 -6.79 14.38 -19.47
C ILE A 144 -6.46 13.08 -18.73
N GLY A 145 -5.51 13.13 -17.80
CA GLY A 145 -5.20 11.98 -16.95
C GLY A 145 -6.41 11.51 -16.12
N VAL A 146 -7.13 12.46 -15.48
CA VAL A 146 -8.35 12.16 -14.72
C VAL A 146 -9.44 11.55 -15.61
N ALA A 147 -9.67 12.10 -16.80
CA ALA A 147 -10.64 11.55 -17.76
C ALA A 147 -10.26 10.11 -18.20
N SER A 148 -8.97 9.88 -18.48
CA SER A 148 -8.47 8.53 -18.81
C SER A 148 -8.74 7.53 -17.68
N VAL A 149 -8.56 7.95 -16.42
CA VAL A 149 -8.87 7.09 -15.26
C VAL A 149 -10.34 6.73 -15.22
N LEU A 150 -11.25 7.69 -15.45
CA LEU A 150 -12.70 7.44 -15.45
C LEU A 150 -13.14 6.54 -16.62
N ILE A 151 -12.56 6.72 -17.80
CA ILE A 151 -12.80 5.87 -18.97
C ILE A 151 -12.31 4.45 -18.67
N GLY A 152 -11.08 4.31 -18.16
CA GLY A 152 -10.54 3.00 -17.81
C GLY A 152 -11.37 2.29 -16.73
N LEU A 153 -11.84 3.01 -15.72
CA LEU A 153 -12.72 2.46 -14.68
C LEU A 153 -14.06 1.97 -15.25
N PHE A 154 -14.66 2.73 -16.18
CA PHE A 154 -15.88 2.34 -16.87
C PHE A 154 -15.70 1.04 -17.67
N MET A 155 -14.53 0.88 -18.34
CA MET A 155 -14.18 -0.35 -19.07
C MET A 155 -13.92 -1.52 -18.13
N VAL A 156 -13.19 -1.32 -17.03
CA VAL A 156 -12.90 -2.36 -16.03
C VAL A 156 -14.18 -2.87 -15.37
N GLY A 157 -15.14 -1.98 -15.13
CA GLY A 157 -16.45 -2.34 -14.57
C GLY A 157 -17.40 -2.97 -15.57
N GLU A 158 -17.05 -3.02 -16.87
CA GLU A 158 -17.94 -3.48 -17.95
C GLU A 158 -19.35 -2.87 -17.86
N ALA A 159 -19.40 -1.55 -17.57
CA ALA A 159 -20.63 -0.87 -17.17
C ALA A 159 -21.74 -0.88 -18.24
N TRP A 160 -21.42 -1.19 -19.51
CA TRP A 160 -22.39 -1.32 -20.60
C TRP A 160 -23.13 -2.67 -20.65
N SER A 161 -22.58 -3.72 -20.02
CA SER A 161 -23.18 -5.07 -20.03
C SER A 161 -24.03 -5.36 -18.80
N GLY A 162 -24.27 -4.35 -17.96
CA GLY A 162 -24.82 -4.51 -16.62
C GLY A 162 -23.68 -4.73 -15.61
N PHE A 163 -23.78 -4.12 -14.45
CA PHE A 163 -22.74 -4.17 -13.44
C PHE A 163 -22.64 -5.58 -12.84
N HIS A 164 -21.67 -6.38 -13.29
CA HIS A 164 -21.46 -7.76 -12.82
C HIS A 164 -20.56 -7.87 -11.59
N LEU A 165 -19.99 -6.73 -11.13
CA LEU A 165 -19.14 -6.70 -9.95
C LEU A 165 -19.99 -6.65 -8.67
N ASP A 166 -19.50 -7.31 -7.62
CA ASP A 166 -20.11 -7.18 -6.28
C ASP A 166 -20.08 -5.72 -5.80
N VAL A 167 -21.26 -5.15 -5.54
CA VAL A 167 -21.41 -3.74 -5.16
C VAL A 167 -20.67 -3.43 -3.86
N ILE A 168 -20.69 -4.35 -2.89
CA ILE A 168 -20.00 -4.17 -1.60
C ILE A 168 -18.49 -4.13 -1.84
N GLY A 169 -17.97 -5.00 -2.72
CA GLY A 169 -16.57 -4.99 -3.10
C GLY A 169 -16.12 -3.69 -3.77
N VAL A 170 -16.96 -3.14 -4.67
CA VAL A 170 -16.68 -1.86 -5.33
C VAL A 170 -16.71 -0.69 -4.34
N VAL A 171 -17.74 -0.61 -3.50
CA VAL A 171 -17.86 0.45 -2.47
C VAL A 171 -16.69 0.37 -1.48
N ALA A 172 -16.29 -0.84 -1.06
CA ALA A 172 -15.13 -1.04 -0.21
C ALA A 172 -13.84 -0.56 -0.91
N GLY A 173 -13.64 -0.90 -2.20
CA GLY A 173 -12.51 -0.45 -3.00
C GLY A 173 -12.42 1.08 -3.11
N LEU A 174 -13.55 1.75 -3.35
CA LEU A 174 -13.60 3.23 -3.35
C LEU A 174 -13.32 3.82 -1.96
N GLY A 175 -13.85 3.19 -0.90
CA GLY A 175 -13.54 3.56 0.48
C GLY A 175 -12.06 3.41 0.80
N THR A 176 -11.43 2.35 0.27
CA THR A 176 -9.98 2.13 0.39
C THR A 176 -9.19 3.25 -0.29
N ALA A 177 -9.64 3.76 -1.45
CA ALA A 177 -9.00 4.89 -2.12
C ALA A 177 -8.99 6.16 -1.27
N ILE A 178 -10.09 6.45 -0.58
CA ILE A 178 -10.18 7.59 0.33
C ILE A 178 -9.21 7.40 1.51
N ALA A 179 -9.20 6.21 2.10
CA ALA A 179 -8.33 5.88 3.22
C ALA A 179 -6.84 5.88 2.82
N LEU A 180 -6.51 5.41 1.60
CA LEU A 180 -5.17 5.46 1.03
C LEU A 180 -4.71 6.91 0.79
N ALA A 181 -5.58 7.78 0.27
CA ALA A 181 -5.29 9.20 0.13
C ALA A 181 -4.97 9.84 1.48
N ALA A 182 -5.79 9.56 2.52
CA ALA A 182 -5.55 10.01 3.88
C ALA A 182 -4.22 9.46 4.44
N ARG A 183 -3.89 8.20 4.18
CA ARG A 183 -2.60 7.59 4.57
C ARG A 183 -1.41 8.37 4.02
N PHE A 184 -1.40 8.70 2.73
CA PHE A 184 -0.30 9.48 2.13
C PHE A 184 -0.14 10.86 2.76
N LEU A 185 -1.25 11.56 3.01
CA LEU A 185 -1.22 12.90 3.61
C LEU A 185 -0.78 12.88 5.08
N LEU A 186 -1.25 11.91 5.85
CA LEU A 186 -0.92 11.77 7.27
C LEU A 186 0.50 11.23 7.46
N SER A 187 0.98 10.30 6.61
CA SER A 187 2.37 9.84 6.67
C SER A 187 3.37 10.94 6.33
N GLU A 188 3.08 11.78 5.32
CA GLU A 188 3.91 12.96 4.99
C GLU A 188 4.04 13.90 6.20
N HIS A 189 2.93 14.12 6.92
CA HIS A 189 2.94 14.95 8.12
C HIS A 189 3.71 14.28 9.27
N GLY A 190 3.44 13.00 9.54
CA GLY A 190 4.07 12.25 10.63
C GLY A 190 5.58 12.04 10.45
N LEU A 191 6.07 11.94 9.21
CA LEU A 191 7.50 11.82 8.93
C LEU A 191 8.32 13.09 9.21
N LYS A 192 7.66 14.22 9.48
CA LYS A 192 8.37 15.44 9.93
C LYS A 192 8.89 15.32 11.36
N THR A 193 8.23 14.54 12.20
CA THR A 193 8.53 14.40 13.63
C THR A 193 8.98 12.98 14.00
N HIS A 194 8.52 11.96 13.29
CA HIS A 194 8.81 10.56 13.59
C HIS A 194 9.66 9.87 12.52
N LYS A 195 10.50 8.93 12.95
CA LYS A 195 11.19 8.01 12.04
C LYS A 195 10.20 7.03 11.41
N PRO A 196 10.41 6.55 10.15
CA PRO A 196 9.50 5.63 9.48
C PRO A 196 9.11 4.41 10.32
N LEU A 197 10.09 3.76 10.97
CA LEU A 197 9.84 2.61 11.82
C LEU A 197 8.90 2.94 12.98
N VAL A 198 9.11 4.08 13.65
CA VAL A 198 8.28 4.51 14.79
C VAL A 198 6.88 4.87 14.35
N LEU A 199 6.75 5.65 13.28
CA LEU A 199 5.46 6.04 12.72
C LEU A 199 4.64 4.81 12.28
N THR A 200 5.29 3.85 11.61
CA THR A 200 4.63 2.61 11.19
C THR A 200 4.21 1.77 12.40
N ALA A 201 5.09 1.62 13.40
CA ALA A 201 4.79 0.84 14.60
C ALA A 201 3.62 1.45 15.40
N LEU A 202 3.61 2.76 15.62
CA LEU A 202 2.51 3.43 16.33
C LEU A 202 1.20 3.35 15.53
N GLY A 203 1.26 3.60 14.22
CA GLY A 203 0.09 3.50 13.35
C GLY A 203 -0.51 2.09 13.30
N THR A 204 0.31 1.06 13.10
CA THR A 204 -0.16 -0.35 13.11
C THR A 204 -0.70 -0.76 14.47
N SER A 205 -0.09 -0.28 15.56
CA SER A 205 -0.56 -0.56 16.92
C SER A 205 -1.93 0.03 17.20
N ILE A 206 -2.15 1.29 16.85
CA ILE A 206 -3.45 1.95 16.99
C ILE A 206 -4.50 1.25 16.11
N GLY A 207 -4.15 0.94 14.84
CA GLY A 207 -5.05 0.20 13.94
C GLY A 207 -5.38 -1.19 14.47
N SER A 208 -4.39 -1.91 15.00
CA SER A 208 -4.58 -3.23 15.62
C SER A 208 -5.48 -3.15 16.86
N ILE A 209 -5.27 -2.19 17.75
CA ILE A 209 -6.13 -1.99 18.94
C ILE A 209 -7.57 -1.77 18.50
N ALA A 210 -7.80 -0.89 17.52
CA ALA A 210 -9.15 -0.63 17.01
C ALA A 210 -9.82 -1.90 16.44
N LEU A 211 -9.09 -2.71 15.67
CA LEU A 211 -9.60 -3.98 15.12
C LEU A 211 -9.90 -5.00 16.22
N ASN A 212 -9.09 -5.06 17.28
CA ASN A 212 -9.31 -5.96 18.41
C ASN A 212 -10.45 -5.49 19.33
N ILE A 213 -10.81 -4.21 19.31
CA ILE A 213 -12.04 -3.70 19.97
C ILE A 213 -13.27 -4.10 19.15
N LEU A 214 -13.20 -4.00 17.80
CA LEU A 214 -14.30 -4.39 16.91
C LEU A 214 -14.55 -5.90 16.89
N SER A 215 -13.49 -6.70 17.00
CA SER A 215 -13.55 -8.16 17.08
C SER A 215 -12.61 -8.64 18.17
N PRO A 216 -13.14 -8.94 19.36
CA PRO A 216 -12.31 -9.41 20.47
C PRO A 216 -11.52 -10.68 20.11
N ILE A 217 -10.27 -10.77 20.55
CA ILE A 217 -9.36 -11.89 20.26
C ILE A 217 -9.90 -13.24 20.74
N THR A 218 -10.83 -13.23 21.68
CA THR A 218 -11.53 -14.42 22.18
C THR A 218 -12.49 -15.02 21.15
N SER A 219 -13.01 -14.21 20.22
CA SER A 219 -13.88 -14.66 19.11
C SER A 219 -13.11 -15.05 17.86
N PHE A 220 -11.78 -14.95 17.89
CA PHE A 220 -10.92 -15.30 16.75
C PHE A 220 -10.92 -16.83 16.53
N PRO A 221 -11.00 -17.33 15.27
CA PRO A 221 -11.16 -18.75 14.97
C PRO A 221 -9.82 -19.51 15.10
N TRP A 222 -9.24 -19.55 16.28
CA TRP A 222 -7.94 -20.18 16.55
C TRP A 222 -7.86 -21.62 16.08
N ARG A 223 -8.96 -22.38 16.22
CA ARG A 223 -9.00 -23.79 15.83
C ARG A 223 -8.86 -23.94 14.31
N SER A 224 -9.62 -23.17 13.54
CA SER A 224 -9.54 -23.17 12.07
C SER A 224 -8.16 -22.71 11.59
N VAL A 225 -7.60 -21.67 12.18
CA VAL A 225 -6.27 -21.18 11.80
C VAL A 225 -5.18 -22.23 11.97
N VAL A 226 -5.27 -23.08 12.99
CA VAL A 226 -4.25 -24.15 13.27
C VAL A 226 -4.47 -25.39 12.41
N HIS A 227 -5.73 -25.77 12.13
CA HIS A 227 -6.05 -27.06 11.51
C HIS A 227 -6.45 -26.98 10.06
N ASP A 228 -6.99 -25.82 9.60
CA ASP A 228 -7.49 -25.70 8.26
C ASP A 228 -6.40 -25.21 7.28
N VAL A 229 -6.64 -25.42 5.99
CA VAL A 229 -5.73 -25.08 4.91
C VAL A 229 -6.48 -24.24 3.86
N ALA A 230 -5.75 -23.36 3.19
CA ALA A 230 -6.22 -22.66 2.00
C ALA A 230 -5.50 -23.20 0.75
N MET A 231 -6.19 -23.22 -0.37
CA MET A 231 -5.61 -23.57 -1.65
C MET A 231 -5.00 -22.32 -2.32
N ILE A 232 -3.73 -22.42 -2.66
CA ILE A 232 -3.02 -21.40 -3.46
C ILE A 232 -2.36 -22.11 -4.64
N GLY A 233 -2.84 -21.86 -5.84
CA GLY A 233 -2.47 -22.66 -7.02
C GLY A 233 -2.85 -24.12 -6.79
N ASN A 234 -1.87 -25.01 -6.85
CA ASN A 234 -2.05 -26.43 -6.62
C ASN A 234 -1.59 -26.90 -5.21
N LEU A 235 -1.32 -25.96 -4.30
CA LEU A 235 -0.79 -26.25 -2.98
C LEU A 235 -1.84 -25.98 -1.91
N TYR A 236 -1.96 -26.93 -0.96
CA TYR A 236 -2.71 -26.72 0.27
C TYR A 236 -1.76 -26.20 1.34
N VAL A 237 -1.97 -24.97 1.80
CA VAL A 237 -1.11 -24.28 2.75
C VAL A 237 -1.89 -24.01 4.04
N PRO A 238 -1.34 -24.35 5.23
CA PRO A 238 -1.99 -24.04 6.50
C PRO A 238 -2.28 -22.55 6.66
N LEU A 239 -3.47 -22.20 7.20
CA LEU A 239 -3.89 -20.81 7.33
C LEU A 239 -2.91 -19.98 8.18
N TRP A 240 -2.35 -20.55 9.25
CA TRP A 240 -1.38 -19.87 10.10
C TRP A 240 -0.09 -19.48 9.33
N VAL A 241 0.36 -20.32 8.39
CA VAL A 241 1.53 -20.02 7.54
C VAL A 241 1.24 -18.79 6.68
N LEU A 242 0.06 -18.78 6.04
CA LEU A 242 -0.37 -17.66 5.18
C LEU A 242 -0.55 -16.37 5.99
N LEU A 243 -1.11 -16.46 7.20
CA LEU A 243 -1.28 -15.29 8.08
C LEU A 243 0.05 -14.73 8.55
N ILE A 244 1.01 -15.57 8.95
CA ILE A 244 2.36 -15.12 9.32
C ILE A 244 3.06 -14.51 8.12
N TRP A 245 3.01 -15.18 6.98
CA TRP A 245 3.61 -14.67 5.75
C TRP A 245 3.01 -13.31 5.36
N LEU A 246 1.69 -13.18 5.36
CA LEU A 246 0.97 -11.95 5.08
C LEU A 246 1.34 -10.83 6.06
N SER A 247 1.48 -11.15 7.34
CA SER A 247 1.84 -10.20 8.38
C SER A 247 3.29 -9.72 8.25
N VAL A 248 4.22 -10.63 8.01
CA VAL A 248 5.66 -10.30 7.97
C VAL A 248 6.03 -9.68 6.61
N VAL A 249 5.73 -10.37 5.52
CA VAL A 249 6.19 -9.96 4.18
C VAL A 249 5.32 -8.82 3.65
N SER A 250 4.01 -9.06 3.55
CA SER A 250 3.10 -8.09 2.92
C SER A 250 2.62 -6.99 3.88
N THR A 251 3.04 -6.99 5.14
CA THR A 251 2.70 -5.90 6.06
C THR A 251 3.97 -5.25 6.62
N VAL A 252 4.77 -5.96 7.42
CA VAL A 252 5.95 -5.35 8.06
C VAL A 252 6.95 -4.85 7.02
N PHE A 253 7.43 -5.73 6.13
CA PHE A 253 8.44 -5.33 5.14
C PHE A 253 7.89 -4.36 4.11
N ALA A 254 6.66 -4.57 3.64
CA ALA A 254 6.03 -3.69 2.66
C ALA A 254 5.85 -2.26 3.19
N TYR A 255 5.28 -2.08 4.39
CA TYR A 255 5.12 -0.75 4.99
C TYR A 255 6.45 -0.10 5.34
N LEU A 256 7.40 -0.84 5.92
CA LEU A 256 8.72 -0.28 6.23
C LEU A 256 9.45 0.17 4.98
N ALA A 257 9.43 -0.63 3.91
CA ALA A 257 10.04 -0.25 2.64
C ALA A 257 9.37 0.98 2.04
N GLY A 258 8.04 1.00 1.95
CA GLY A 258 7.27 2.10 1.35
C GLY A 258 7.38 3.42 2.13
N ILE A 259 7.30 3.38 3.47
CA ILE A 259 7.43 4.59 4.30
C ILE A 259 8.89 5.05 4.33
N THR A 260 9.87 4.14 4.35
CA THR A 260 11.28 4.51 4.26
C THR A 260 11.64 5.12 2.91
N ALA A 261 11.05 4.64 1.82
CA ALA A 261 11.24 5.23 0.48
C ALA A 261 10.88 6.73 0.44
N GLN A 262 9.88 7.16 1.22
CA GLN A 262 9.48 8.58 1.31
C GLN A 262 10.54 9.48 1.96
N GLN A 263 11.57 8.93 2.58
CA GLN A 263 12.73 9.71 3.06
C GLN A 263 13.69 10.07 1.92
N TYR A 264 13.72 9.27 0.85
CA TYR A 264 14.65 9.42 -0.27
C TYR A 264 13.99 10.01 -1.51
N LEU A 265 12.67 9.87 -1.63
CA LEU A 265 11.89 10.26 -2.80
C LEU A 265 10.71 11.15 -2.39
N ALA A 266 10.37 12.10 -3.25
CA ALA A 266 9.13 12.85 -3.07
C ALA A 266 7.90 11.92 -3.03
N PRO A 267 6.89 12.19 -2.16
CA PRO A 267 5.70 11.35 -2.05
C PRO A 267 5.01 11.04 -3.38
N ALA A 268 5.00 12.00 -4.31
CA ALA A 268 4.46 11.82 -5.65
C ALA A 268 5.21 10.73 -6.46
N VAL A 269 6.54 10.63 -6.30
CA VAL A 269 7.34 9.59 -6.99
C VAL A 269 7.09 8.23 -6.34
N VAL A 270 7.04 8.17 -5.01
CA VAL A 270 6.74 6.92 -4.29
C VAL A 270 5.35 6.41 -4.66
N SER A 271 4.34 7.28 -4.76
CA SER A 271 2.98 6.88 -5.15
C SER A 271 2.89 6.39 -6.59
N GLN A 272 3.72 6.94 -7.51
CA GLN A 272 3.82 6.44 -8.89
C GLN A 272 4.42 5.02 -8.92
N ILE A 273 5.49 4.78 -8.18
CA ILE A 273 6.12 3.47 -8.12
C ILE A 273 5.18 2.46 -7.43
N ALA A 274 4.42 2.90 -6.43
CA ALA A 274 3.45 2.06 -5.74
C ALA A 274 2.35 1.52 -6.68
N THR A 275 2.03 2.19 -7.80
CA THR A 275 1.07 1.64 -8.78
C THR A 275 1.53 0.34 -9.43
N LEU A 276 2.83 -0.01 -9.36
CA LEU A 276 3.33 -1.33 -9.78
C LEU A 276 2.70 -2.46 -8.97
N GLU A 277 2.22 -2.19 -7.77
CA GLU A 277 1.46 -3.16 -6.95
C GLU A 277 0.29 -3.76 -7.73
N VAL A 278 -0.44 -2.95 -8.49
CA VAL A 278 -1.57 -3.43 -9.31
C VAL A 278 -1.11 -4.47 -10.32
N ILE A 279 0.03 -4.21 -10.98
CA ILE A 279 0.59 -5.12 -11.97
C ILE A 279 1.03 -6.41 -11.29
N PHE A 280 1.81 -6.32 -10.21
CA PHE A 280 2.28 -7.50 -9.48
C PHE A 280 1.10 -8.32 -8.96
N ALA A 281 0.13 -7.68 -8.32
CA ALA A 281 -1.02 -8.37 -7.75
C ALA A 281 -1.87 -9.07 -8.80
N THR A 282 -2.11 -8.43 -9.95
CA THR A 282 -2.86 -9.03 -11.07
C THR A 282 -2.13 -10.24 -11.64
N VAL A 283 -0.81 -10.13 -11.85
CA VAL A 283 0.01 -11.25 -12.33
C VAL A 283 0.01 -12.41 -11.32
N PHE A 284 0.20 -12.12 -10.03
CA PHE A 284 0.19 -13.17 -9.00
C PHE A 284 -1.20 -13.75 -8.77
N ALA A 285 -2.28 -12.97 -8.92
CA ALA A 285 -3.64 -13.49 -8.86
C ALA A 285 -3.94 -14.44 -10.04
N ALA A 286 -3.50 -14.09 -11.24
CA ALA A 286 -3.62 -14.97 -12.40
C ALA A 286 -2.84 -16.29 -12.19
N LEU A 287 -1.61 -16.22 -11.67
CA LEU A 287 -0.75 -17.40 -11.46
C LEU A 287 -1.21 -18.27 -10.28
N LEU A 288 -1.65 -17.66 -9.19
CA LEU A 288 -1.91 -18.35 -7.92
C LEU A 288 -3.38 -18.69 -7.69
N LEU A 289 -4.30 -17.93 -8.28
CA LEU A 289 -5.74 -18.09 -8.08
C LEU A 289 -6.50 -18.40 -9.40
N SER A 290 -5.78 -18.49 -10.53
CA SER A 290 -6.37 -18.66 -11.86
C SER A 290 -7.39 -17.55 -12.20
N GLU A 291 -7.23 -16.36 -11.64
CA GLU A 291 -8.06 -15.20 -11.97
C GLU A 291 -7.66 -14.64 -13.33
N ASN A 292 -8.62 -14.57 -14.24
CA ASN A 292 -8.41 -13.99 -15.55
C ASN A 292 -9.30 -12.75 -15.73
N LEU A 293 -8.68 -11.66 -16.15
CA LEU A 293 -9.41 -10.48 -16.59
C LEU A 293 -9.83 -10.65 -18.05
N SER A 294 -11.00 -10.13 -18.41
CA SER A 294 -11.41 -10.04 -19.81
C SER A 294 -10.47 -9.09 -20.59
N VAL A 295 -10.38 -9.26 -21.90
CA VAL A 295 -9.55 -8.38 -22.74
C VAL A 295 -9.92 -6.91 -22.54
N ILE A 296 -11.20 -6.62 -22.39
CA ILE A 296 -11.72 -5.26 -22.18
C ILE A 296 -11.27 -4.72 -20.81
N GLN A 297 -11.33 -5.55 -19.77
CA GLN A 297 -10.83 -5.20 -18.44
C GLN A 297 -9.33 -4.91 -18.46
N VAL A 298 -8.54 -5.69 -19.19
CA VAL A 298 -7.10 -5.46 -19.36
C VAL A 298 -6.84 -4.13 -20.07
N ILE A 299 -7.55 -3.84 -21.16
CA ILE A 299 -7.42 -2.55 -21.87
C ILE A 299 -7.81 -1.40 -20.95
N GLY A 300 -8.94 -1.51 -20.24
CA GLY A 300 -9.39 -0.54 -19.25
C GLY A 300 -8.38 -0.29 -18.14
N ALA A 301 -7.76 -1.35 -17.61
CA ALA A 301 -6.71 -1.29 -16.61
C ALA A 301 -5.48 -0.52 -17.11
N ILE A 302 -5.03 -0.77 -18.34
CA ILE A 302 -3.91 -0.06 -18.97
C ILE A 302 -4.24 1.43 -19.13
N ILE A 303 -5.42 1.77 -19.63
CA ILE A 303 -5.87 3.15 -19.79
C ILE A 303 -5.92 3.85 -18.43
N MET A 304 -6.48 3.18 -17.41
CA MET A 304 -6.59 3.71 -16.05
C MET A 304 -5.22 3.96 -15.42
N LEU A 305 -4.31 2.99 -15.46
CA LEU A 305 -2.95 3.13 -14.92
C LEU A 305 -2.18 4.24 -15.64
N THR A 306 -2.28 4.31 -16.97
CA THR A 306 -1.66 5.38 -17.77
C THR A 306 -2.21 6.74 -17.37
N GLY A 307 -3.51 6.86 -17.17
CA GLY A 307 -4.18 8.08 -16.70
C GLY A 307 -3.69 8.50 -15.30
N ILE A 308 -3.57 7.57 -14.36
CA ILE A 308 -3.03 7.81 -13.01
C ILE A 308 -1.60 8.36 -13.11
N LEU A 309 -0.72 7.68 -13.84
CA LEU A 309 0.68 8.07 -13.99
C LEU A 309 0.82 9.44 -14.66
N LEU A 310 0.03 9.71 -15.72
CA LEU A 310 0.01 11.01 -16.40
C LEU A 310 -0.43 12.12 -15.45
N ALA A 311 -1.52 11.94 -14.73
CA ALA A 311 -2.03 12.93 -13.78
C ALA A 311 -1.00 13.24 -12.68
N GLN A 312 -0.39 12.22 -12.09
CA GLN A 312 0.65 12.37 -11.05
C GLN A 312 1.90 13.07 -11.58
N PHE A 313 2.39 12.68 -12.78
CA PHE A 313 3.54 13.30 -13.42
C PHE A 313 3.30 14.80 -13.67
N MET A 314 2.15 15.15 -14.18
CA MET A 314 1.78 16.53 -14.43
C MET A 314 1.65 17.36 -13.16
N VAL A 315 1.12 16.80 -12.07
CA VAL A 315 1.08 17.46 -10.76
C VAL A 315 2.50 17.70 -10.23
N ALA A 316 3.39 16.72 -10.34
CA ALA A 316 4.77 16.85 -9.91
C ALA A 316 5.50 17.95 -10.69
N LYS A 317 5.35 17.98 -12.03
CA LYS A 317 5.92 19.00 -12.90
C LYS A 317 5.38 20.41 -12.58
N TYR A 318 4.08 20.52 -12.32
CA TYR A 318 3.45 21.80 -11.95
C TYR A 318 3.99 22.34 -10.63
N LYS A 319 4.12 21.48 -9.58
CA LYS A 319 4.72 21.87 -8.31
C LYS A 319 6.16 22.31 -8.46
N ALA A 320 6.97 21.58 -9.24
CA ALA A 320 8.37 21.92 -9.48
C ALA A 320 8.56 23.25 -10.19
N ARG A 321 7.62 23.63 -11.11
CA ARG A 321 7.64 24.93 -11.79
C ARG A 321 7.31 26.07 -10.82
N LYS A 322 6.27 25.91 -9.98
CA LYS A 322 5.87 26.93 -9.00
C LYS A 322 6.90 27.18 -7.89
N LEU A 323 7.82 26.25 -7.64
CA LEU A 323 8.91 26.44 -6.69
C LEU A 323 10.10 27.21 -7.29
N LYS A 324 10.12 27.39 -8.62
CA LYS A 324 11.16 28.15 -9.35
C LYS A 324 10.74 29.59 -9.70
N GLU A 325 9.44 29.87 -9.63
CA GLU A 325 8.82 31.18 -9.74
C GLU A 325 8.71 31.85 -8.37
#